data_75cf21905dfa32617491e08fe9340734
#
_entry.id   75cf21905dfa32617491e08fe9340734
#
_cell.length_a   1.000
_cell.length_b   1.000
_cell.length_c   1.000
_cell.angle_alpha   90.00
_cell.angle_beta   90.00
_cell.angle_gamma   90.00
#
_symmetry.space_group_name_H-M   'P 1'
#
loop_
_entity.id
_entity.type
_entity.pdbx_description
1 polymer ?
#
loop_
_entity_poly.entity_id
_entity_poly.type
_entity_poly.pdbx_seq_one_letter_code
_entity_poly.pdbx_strand_id
1 'polypeptide(L)'
;KKLVSTAFKNDQLLAVCCQKAQDVQEPSEEDIFPVGTAGRVMRTLDMPDGNLMVILEGVERIHIQEIVGVRPYMKARVQILIEHFPKRNDKEFVALVSSLKNVAEKIIKSMENLPAEAGMTLRSIDNPPTLVNYICGNFGVRIAEKQQLLEIDSIKDRALSLLELLNNE
;
A
#
# COMPACT_ATOMS: atom_id res chain seq x y z
N LYS A 1 -3.68 -19.50 -4.29
CA LYS A 1 -5.08 -19.89 -4.05
C LYS A 1 -5.29 -20.47 -2.64
N LYS A 2 -4.56 -21.53 -2.21
CA LYS A 2 -4.75 -22.20 -0.91
C LYS A 2 -4.64 -21.24 0.30
N LEU A 3 -3.61 -20.38 0.33
CA LEU A 3 -3.43 -19.37 1.37
C LEU A 3 -4.63 -18.43 1.47
N VAL A 4 -5.04 -17.84 0.34
CA VAL A 4 -6.17 -16.89 0.28
C VAL A 4 -7.47 -17.55 0.74
N SER A 5 -7.75 -18.77 0.25
CA SER A 5 -8.94 -19.52 0.66
C SER A 5 -8.95 -19.84 2.16
N THR A 6 -7.78 -20.17 2.75
CA THR A 6 -7.68 -20.45 4.20
C THR A 6 -7.88 -19.16 5.00
N ALA A 7 -7.25 -18.05 4.60
CA ALA A 7 -7.38 -16.77 5.27
C ALA A 7 -8.81 -16.24 5.23
N PHE A 8 -9.45 -16.29 4.06
CA PHE A 8 -10.84 -15.84 3.90
C PHE A 8 -11.83 -16.63 4.76
N LYS A 9 -11.70 -17.97 4.78
CA LYS A 9 -12.59 -18.83 5.58
C LYS A 9 -12.46 -18.64 7.09
N ASN A 10 -11.26 -18.28 7.56
CA ASN A 10 -10.96 -18.17 8.98
C ASN A 10 -10.86 -16.72 9.46
N ASP A 11 -11.19 -15.74 8.63
CA ASP A 11 -11.01 -14.29 8.90
C ASP A 11 -9.59 -13.96 9.40
N GLN A 12 -8.59 -14.55 8.74
CA GLN A 12 -7.18 -14.35 9.07
C GLN A 12 -6.55 -13.31 8.16
N LEU A 13 -5.58 -12.58 8.69
CA LEU A 13 -4.79 -11.62 7.92
C LEU A 13 -3.73 -12.34 7.09
N LEU A 14 -3.41 -11.76 5.94
CA LEU A 14 -2.30 -12.14 5.06
C LEU A 14 -1.20 -11.10 5.15
N ALA A 15 0.06 -11.52 5.14
CA ALA A 15 1.17 -10.63 4.85
C ALA A 15 1.25 -10.42 3.32
N VAL A 16 1.20 -9.17 2.90
CA VAL A 16 1.36 -8.75 1.51
C VAL A 16 2.66 -7.98 1.40
N CYS A 17 3.65 -8.56 0.74
CA CYS A 17 4.98 -7.99 0.58
C CYS A 17 5.32 -7.91 -0.90
N CYS A 18 6.04 -6.87 -1.30
CA CYS A 18 6.47 -6.68 -2.66
C CYS A 18 7.71 -7.53 -2.95
N GLN A 19 7.79 -8.13 -4.16
CA GLN A 19 9.01 -8.74 -4.66
C GLN A 19 9.99 -7.66 -5.13
N LYS A 20 11.28 -7.89 -4.91
CA LYS A 20 12.36 -7.02 -5.39
C LYS A 20 12.54 -7.10 -6.91
N ALA A 21 12.33 -8.30 -7.48
CA ALA A 21 12.37 -8.55 -8.92
C ALA A 21 11.10 -9.28 -9.36
N GLN A 22 10.49 -8.84 -10.47
CA GLN A 22 9.18 -9.36 -10.93
C GLN A 22 9.27 -10.71 -11.64
N ASP A 23 10.45 -11.10 -12.11
CA ASP A 23 10.71 -12.30 -12.90
C ASP A 23 10.95 -13.57 -12.06
N VAL A 24 11.04 -13.45 -10.74
CA VAL A 24 11.22 -14.59 -9.84
C VAL A 24 9.88 -15.29 -9.62
N GLN A 25 9.73 -16.51 -10.16
CA GLN A 25 8.49 -17.29 -10.07
C GLN A 25 8.23 -17.89 -8.69
N GLU A 26 9.28 -18.32 -7.99
CA GLU A 26 9.22 -18.85 -6.63
C GLU A 26 10.12 -18.03 -5.70
N PRO A 27 9.63 -16.87 -5.21
CA PRO A 27 10.42 -15.96 -4.40
C PRO A 27 10.78 -16.60 -3.05
N SER A 28 12.04 -16.47 -2.68
CA SER A 28 12.57 -16.75 -1.34
C SER A 28 12.41 -15.52 -0.41
N GLU A 29 12.87 -15.64 0.83
CA GLU A 29 12.92 -14.51 1.77
C GLU A 29 13.78 -13.34 1.24
N GLU A 30 14.87 -13.64 0.54
CA GLU A 30 15.80 -12.63 0.00
C GLU A 30 15.19 -11.85 -1.18
N ASP A 31 14.18 -12.42 -1.85
CA ASP A 31 13.54 -11.86 -3.04
C ASP A 31 12.38 -10.91 -2.71
N ILE A 32 11.99 -10.80 -1.45
CA ILE A 32 10.90 -9.93 -1.00
C ILE A 32 11.41 -8.79 -0.12
N PHE A 33 10.69 -7.69 -0.12
CA PHE A 33 10.95 -6.62 0.84
C PHE A 33 10.41 -7.03 2.22
N PRO A 34 11.17 -6.75 3.31
CA PRO A 34 10.76 -7.16 4.65
C PRO A 34 9.58 -6.34 5.19
N VAL A 35 9.41 -5.12 4.71
CA VAL A 35 8.25 -4.27 5.08
C VAL A 35 7.13 -4.49 4.09
N GLY A 36 5.96 -4.79 4.62
CA GLY A 36 4.75 -5.02 3.87
C GLY A 36 3.51 -4.57 4.63
N THR A 37 2.36 -5.12 4.23
CA THR A 37 1.07 -4.80 4.83
C THR A 37 0.34 -6.07 5.24
N ALA A 38 -0.18 -6.11 6.45
CA ALA A 38 -1.17 -7.10 6.84
C ALA A 38 -2.50 -6.75 6.16
N GLY A 39 -3.01 -7.63 5.33
CA GLY A 39 -4.24 -7.43 4.57
C GLY A 39 -5.31 -8.43 4.96
N ARG A 40 -6.56 -7.97 5.01
CA ARG A 40 -7.74 -8.80 5.17
C ARG A 40 -8.35 -9.10 3.80
N VAL A 41 -8.70 -10.36 3.57
CA VAL A 41 -9.40 -10.74 2.33
C VAL A 41 -10.87 -10.36 2.46
N MET A 42 -11.28 -9.34 1.69
CA MET A 42 -12.65 -8.86 1.69
C MET A 42 -13.52 -9.66 0.74
N ARG A 43 -12.99 -10.03 -0.43
CA ARG A 43 -13.72 -10.75 -1.46
C ARG A 43 -12.77 -11.53 -2.36
N THR A 44 -13.25 -12.66 -2.85
CA THR A 44 -12.58 -13.45 -3.89
C THR A 44 -13.53 -13.68 -5.05
N LEU A 45 -13.02 -13.62 -6.28
CA LEU A 45 -13.76 -13.87 -7.51
C LEU A 45 -12.95 -14.83 -8.38
N ASP A 46 -13.53 -15.96 -8.74
CA ASP A 46 -12.94 -16.86 -9.73
C ASP A 46 -13.12 -16.26 -11.13
N MET A 47 -12.02 -16.12 -11.84
CA MET A 47 -12.01 -15.57 -13.19
C MET A 47 -12.14 -16.69 -14.23
N PRO A 48 -12.73 -16.41 -15.42
CA PRO A 48 -12.91 -17.42 -16.48
C PRO A 48 -11.61 -18.06 -16.97
N ASP A 49 -10.49 -17.35 -16.87
CA ASP A 49 -9.14 -17.81 -17.23
C ASP A 49 -8.50 -18.73 -16.17
N GLY A 50 -9.24 -19.09 -15.12
CA GLY A 50 -8.78 -19.90 -14.00
C GLY A 50 -7.98 -19.14 -12.94
N ASN A 51 -7.79 -17.83 -13.09
CA ASN A 51 -7.19 -16.98 -12.07
C ASN A 51 -8.16 -16.66 -10.92
N LEU A 52 -7.61 -16.22 -9.81
CA LEU A 52 -8.38 -15.76 -8.64
C LEU A 52 -8.12 -14.27 -8.45
N MET A 53 -9.17 -13.47 -8.62
CA MET A 53 -9.14 -12.05 -8.21
C MET A 53 -9.40 -11.98 -6.70
N VAL A 54 -8.58 -11.22 -6.00
CA VAL A 54 -8.67 -11.04 -4.55
C VAL A 54 -8.73 -9.57 -4.24
N ILE A 55 -9.76 -9.15 -3.51
CA ILE A 55 -9.89 -7.79 -2.98
C ILE A 55 -9.41 -7.82 -1.54
N LEU A 56 -8.37 -7.03 -1.26
CA LEU A 56 -7.75 -6.93 0.05
C LEU A 56 -7.97 -5.54 0.65
N GLU A 57 -8.21 -5.51 1.95
CA GLU A 57 -8.15 -4.31 2.77
C GLU A 57 -6.83 -4.30 3.54
N GLY A 58 -6.02 -3.24 3.39
CA GLY A 58 -4.82 -3.06 4.21
C GLY A 58 -5.21 -2.68 5.63
N VAL A 59 -4.66 -3.38 6.62
CA VAL A 59 -4.99 -3.18 8.04
C VAL A 59 -3.85 -2.49 8.76
N GLU A 60 -2.64 -3.06 8.70
CA GLU A 60 -1.46 -2.58 9.43
C GLU A 60 -0.21 -2.73 8.57
N ARG A 61 0.77 -1.85 8.75
CA ARG A 61 2.12 -2.06 8.23
C ARG A 61 2.83 -3.08 9.10
N ILE A 62 3.59 -3.97 8.45
CA ILE A 62 4.32 -5.06 9.13
C ILE A 62 5.76 -5.12 8.66
N HIS A 63 6.61 -5.64 9.52
CA HIS A 63 7.97 -6.04 9.19
C HIS A 63 8.12 -7.55 9.40
N ILE A 64 8.59 -8.26 8.38
CA ILE A 64 8.93 -9.69 8.48
C ILE A 64 10.19 -9.81 9.33
N GLN A 65 10.10 -10.58 10.42
CA GLN A 65 11.23 -10.87 11.29
C GLN A 65 11.91 -12.19 10.92
N GLU A 66 11.11 -13.17 10.50
CA GLU A 66 11.57 -14.52 10.25
C GLU A 66 10.56 -15.30 9.41
N ILE A 67 11.02 -16.07 8.43
CA ILE A 67 10.20 -17.05 7.71
C ILE A 67 10.21 -18.35 8.52
N VAL A 68 9.07 -18.72 9.08
CA VAL A 68 8.92 -19.89 9.94
C VAL A 68 8.48 -21.14 9.20
N GLY A 69 8.15 -21.04 7.92
CA GLY A 69 7.78 -22.16 7.07
C GLY A 69 7.43 -21.76 5.66
N VAL A 70 7.68 -22.65 4.69
CA VAL A 70 7.45 -22.39 3.27
C VAL A 70 6.36 -23.26 2.64
N ARG A 71 5.92 -24.31 3.31
CA ARG A 71 4.87 -25.22 2.83
C ARG A 71 3.71 -25.31 3.82
N PRO A 72 2.46 -25.42 3.36
CA PRO A 72 1.97 -25.42 1.97
C PRO A 72 1.95 -24.01 1.34
N TYR A 73 2.30 -22.98 2.08
CA TYR A 73 2.51 -21.59 1.69
C TYR A 73 3.48 -20.96 2.70
N MET A 74 4.11 -19.88 2.31
CA MET A 74 5.05 -19.14 3.17
C MET A 74 4.35 -18.61 4.42
N LYS A 75 4.97 -18.79 5.57
CA LYS A 75 4.52 -18.30 6.87
C LYS A 75 5.67 -17.53 7.51
N ALA A 76 5.35 -16.39 8.09
CA ALA A 76 6.34 -15.52 8.72
C ALA A 76 5.91 -15.12 10.12
N ARG A 77 6.89 -14.86 10.98
CA ARG A 77 6.72 -14.05 12.17
C ARG A 77 6.86 -12.59 11.76
N VAL A 78 5.89 -11.78 12.11
CA VAL A 78 5.87 -10.36 11.75
C VAL A 78 5.78 -9.49 12.99
N GLN A 79 6.32 -8.28 12.88
CA GLN A 79 6.15 -7.20 13.85
C GLN A 79 5.24 -6.16 13.22
N ILE A 80 4.24 -5.68 13.96
CA ILE A 80 3.43 -4.54 13.56
C ILE A 80 4.27 -3.28 13.71
N LEU A 81 4.32 -2.47 12.65
CA LEU A 81 5.01 -1.18 12.64
C LEU A 81 4.08 -0.09 13.18
N ILE A 82 4.57 0.66 14.15
CA ILE A 82 3.81 1.76 14.74
C ILE A 82 3.88 2.96 13.79
N GLU A 83 2.73 3.49 13.43
CA GLU A 83 2.63 4.72 12.64
C GLU A 83 2.67 5.95 13.55
N HIS A 84 3.56 6.89 13.25
CA HIS A 84 3.70 8.12 14.00
C HIS A 84 2.86 9.22 13.36
N PHE A 85 1.85 9.69 14.11
CA PHE A 85 0.97 10.76 13.68
C PHE A 85 1.48 12.12 14.15
N PRO A 86 1.31 13.19 13.35
CA PRO A 86 1.60 14.56 13.80
C PRO A 86 0.66 14.98 14.93
N LYS A 87 1.05 16.00 15.67
CA LYS A 87 0.19 16.56 16.74
C LYS A 87 -1.14 17.02 16.14
N ARG A 88 -2.19 16.94 16.96
CA ARG A 88 -3.50 17.49 16.58
C ARG A 88 -3.35 18.97 16.27
N ASN A 89 -3.80 19.43 15.10
CA ASN A 89 -3.67 20.79 14.58
C ASN A 89 -2.23 21.19 14.15
N ASP A 90 -1.38 20.26 13.74
CA ASP A 90 -0.12 20.57 13.08
C ASP A 90 -0.39 21.29 11.75
N LYS A 91 -0.18 22.62 11.74
CA LYS A 91 -0.46 23.49 10.59
C LYS A 91 0.40 23.13 9.37
N GLU A 92 1.63 22.69 9.60
CA GLU A 92 2.53 22.26 8.51
C GLU A 92 1.99 21.01 7.85
N PHE A 93 1.54 20.03 8.64
CA PHE A 93 0.96 18.80 8.09
C PHE A 93 -0.35 19.09 7.34
N VAL A 94 -1.20 19.95 7.85
CA VAL A 94 -2.43 20.36 7.14
C VAL A 94 -2.10 21.02 5.80
N ALA A 95 -1.13 21.93 5.77
CA ALA A 95 -0.69 22.59 4.55
C ALA A 95 -0.07 21.58 3.55
N LEU A 96 0.74 20.63 4.05
CA LEU A 96 1.36 19.58 3.27
C LEU A 96 0.30 18.68 2.61
N VAL A 97 -0.69 18.23 3.36
CA VAL A 97 -1.80 17.39 2.86
C VAL A 97 -2.62 18.14 1.80
N SER A 98 -2.87 19.44 2.02
CA SER A 98 -3.54 20.29 1.03
C SER A 98 -2.73 20.41 -0.27
N SER A 99 -1.41 20.58 -0.15
CA SER A 99 -0.52 20.64 -1.31
C SER A 99 -0.51 19.32 -2.07
N LEU A 100 -0.42 18.19 -1.37
CA LEU A 100 -0.52 16.85 -1.98
C LEU A 100 -1.83 16.66 -2.74
N LYS A 101 -2.96 17.04 -2.14
CA LYS A 101 -4.28 16.95 -2.79
C LYS A 101 -4.32 17.77 -4.08
N ASN A 102 -3.79 18.99 -4.04
CA ASN A 102 -3.73 19.87 -5.21
C ASN A 102 -2.83 19.32 -6.33
N VAL A 103 -1.66 18.77 -5.99
CA VAL A 103 -0.74 18.14 -6.97
C VAL A 103 -1.40 16.92 -7.59
N ALA A 104 -1.97 16.04 -6.76
CA ALA A 104 -2.68 14.85 -7.22
C ALA A 104 -3.87 15.20 -8.15
N GLU A 105 -4.65 16.24 -7.83
CA GLU A 105 -5.73 16.71 -8.72
C GLU A 105 -5.21 17.24 -10.06
N LYS A 106 -4.04 17.92 -10.07
CA LYS A 106 -3.43 18.38 -11.33
C LYS A 106 -2.98 17.19 -12.18
N ILE A 107 -2.33 16.19 -11.57
CA ILE A 107 -1.91 14.97 -12.26
C ILE A 107 -3.12 14.26 -12.86
N ILE A 108 -4.20 14.07 -12.09
CA ILE A 108 -5.45 13.45 -12.60
C ILE A 108 -6.00 14.21 -13.82
N LYS A 109 -6.00 15.54 -13.77
CA LYS A 109 -6.49 16.38 -14.88
C LYS A 109 -5.61 16.33 -16.12
N SER A 110 -4.32 16.07 -15.98
CA SER A 110 -3.37 15.96 -17.10
C SER A 110 -3.39 14.57 -17.78
N MET A 111 -3.93 13.57 -17.11
CA MET A 111 -4.00 12.19 -17.62
C MET A 111 -5.32 11.96 -18.36
N GLU A 112 -5.28 11.94 -19.70
CA GLU A 112 -6.47 11.79 -20.56
C GLU A 112 -7.25 10.47 -20.37
N ASN A 113 -6.62 9.44 -19.80
CA ASN A 113 -7.17 8.08 -19.68
C ASN A 113 -7.56 7.67 -18.25
N LEU A 114 -7.54 8.57 -17.28
CA LEU A 114 -7.98 8.23 -15.92
C LEU A 114 -9.51 8.29 -15.81
N PRO A 115 -10.13 7.26 -15.19
CA PRO A 115 -11.55 7.29 -14.91
C PRO A 115 -11.93 8.51 -14.05
N ALA A 116 -13.04 9.17 -14.37
CA ALA A 116 -13.55 10.32 -13.60
C ALA A 116 -13.74 10.00 -12.11
N GLU A 117 -13.95 8.73 -11.79
CA GLU A 117 -14.09 8.20 -10.44
C GLU A 117 -12.83 8.38 -9.57
N ALA A 118 -11.62 8.36 -10.17
CA ALA A 118 -10.38 8.57 -9.43
C ALA A 118 -10.32 9.97 -8.80
N GLY A 119 -10.75 11.00 -9.53
CA GLY A 119 -10.84 12.37 -9.01
C GLY A 119 -11.95 12.54 -7.96
N MET A 120 -13.06 11.83 -8.11
CA MET A 120 -14.14 11.84 -7.10
C MET A 120 -13.66 11.17 -5.81
N THR A 121 -13.01 10.02 -5.89
CA THR A 121 -12.47 9.31 -4.74
C THR A 121 -11.44 10.17 -4.00
N LEU A 122 -10.49 10.80 -4.70
CA LEU A 122 -9.50 11.69 -4.10
C LEU A 122 -10.15 12.82 -3.30
N ARG A 123 -11.22 13.43 -3.85
CA ARG A 123 -11.94 14.53 -3.19
C ARG A 123 -12.73 14.09 -1.97
N SER A 124 -13.26 12.87 -1.98
CA SER A 124 -14.10 12.33 -0.89
C SER A 124 -13.31 11.87 0.33
N ILE A 125 -11.96 11.78 0.23
CA ILE A 125 -11.13 11.37 1.35
C ILE A 125 -10.84 12.59 2.23
N ASP A 126 -11.45 12.62 3.41
CA ASP A 126 -11.26 13.68 4.41
C ASP A 126 -10.18 13.37 5.44
N ASN A 127 -9.88 12.07 5.65
CA ASN A 127 -8.87 11.64 6.60
C ASN A 127 -7.46 11.81 5.99
N PRO A 128 -6.57 12.66 6.57
CA PRO A 128 -5.28 12.96 5.99
C PRO A 128 -4.35 11.74 5.82
N PRO A 129 -4.18 10.85 6.80
CA PRO A 129 -3.41 9.62 6.63
C PRO A 129 -3.93 8.73 5.49
N THR A 130 -5.25 8.56 5.42
CA THR A 130 -5.89 7.79 4.33
C THR A 130 -5.62 8.43 2.97
N LEU A 131 -5.67 9.76 2.87
CA LEU A 131 -5.35 10.49 1.65
C LEU A 131 -3.91 10.29 1.21
N VAL A 132 -2.94 10.41 2.13
CA VAL A 132 -1.51 10.18 1.84
C VAL A 132 -1.32 8.76 1.32
N ASN A 133 -1.84 7.74 2.01
CA ASN A 133 -1.72 6.35 1.61
C ASN A 133 -2.43 6.07 0.27
N TYR A 134 -3.58 6.69 0.01
CA TYR A 134 -4.28 6.59 -1.27
C TYR A 134 -3.43 7.11 -2.42
N ILE A 135 -2.82 8.29 -2.25
CA ILE A 135 -1.95 8.89 -3.28
C ILE A 135 -0.71 8.00 -3.49
N CYS A 136 -0.03 7.55 -2.42
CA CYS A 136 1.11 6.63 -2.52
C CYS A 136 0.80 5.38 -3.37
N GLY A 137 -0.38 4.81 -3.19
CA GLY A 137 -0.77 3.57 -3.87
C GLY A 137 -1.15 3.75 -5.34
N ASN A 138 -1.79 4.88 -5.69
CA ASN A 138 -2.51 5.03 -6.97
C ASN A 138 -1.81 5.93 -7.98
N PHE A 139 -0.80 6.70 -7.59
CA PHE A 139 -0.10 7.59 -8.51
C PHE A 139 1.19 6.97 -9.06
N GLY A 140 1.68 7.52 -10.17
CA GLY A 140 2.69 6.95 -11.08
C GLY A 140 4.10 6.76 -10.53
N VAL A 141 4.26 6.67 -9.23
CA VAL A 141 5.54 6.43 -8.53
C VAL A 141 6.04 5.01 -8.78
N ARG A 142 7.33 4.83 -9.03
CA ARG A 142 7.96 3.53 -9.27
C ARG A 142 7.81 2.60 -8.06
N ILE A 143 7.82 1.28 -8.29
CA ILE A 143 7.65 0.27 -7.22
C ILE A 143 8.66 0.47 -6.08
N ALA A 144 9.93 0.73 -6.41
CA ALA A 144 10.97 0.97 -5.40
C ALA A 144 10.68 2.21 -4.54
N GLU A 145 10.15 3.27 -5.12
CA GLU A 145 9.77 4.49 -4.41
C GLU A 145 8.52 4.27 -3.55
N LYS A 146 7.54 3.51 -4.05
CA LYS A 146 6.37 3.09 -3.24
C LYS A 146 6.80 2.28 -2.02
N GLN A 147 7.80 1.41 -2.20
CA GLN A 147 8.36 0.64 -1.09
C GLN A 147 9.06 1.56 -0.07
N GLN A 148 9.87 2.51 -0.53
CA GLN A 148 10.51 3.49 0.37
C GLN A 148 9.47 4.29 1.16
N LEU A 149 8.39 4.74 0.51
CA LEU A 149 7.30 5.44 1.19
C LEU A 149 6.61 4.55 2.23
N LEU A 150 6.41 3.25 1.92
CA LEU A 150 5.82 2.29 2.86
C LEU A 150 6.69 2.09 4.11
N GLU A 151 8.00 2.21 3.99
CA GLU A 151 8.97 2.04 5.09
C GLU A 151 9.05 3.23 6.04
N ILE A 152 8.53 4.40 5.66
CA ILE A 152 8.53 5.59 6.51
C ILE A 152 7.45 5.47 7.60
N ASP A 153 7.86 5.49 8.87
CA ASP A 153 6.95 5.35 10.02
C ASP A 153 6.13 6.61 10.30
N SER A 154 6.69 7.79 10.06
CA SER A 154 6.00 9.07 10.24
C SER A 154 5.12 9.39 9.04
N ILE A 155 3.83 9.57 9.26
CA ILE A 155 2.89 9.95 8.18
C ILE A 155 3.22 11.34 7.60
N LYS A 156 3.77 12.24 8.42
CA LYS A 156 4.20 13.58 7.98
C LYS A 156 5.40 13.49 7.04
N ASP A 157 6.41 12.68 7.41
CA ASP A 157 7.61 12.51 6.60
C ASP A 157 7.30 11.74 5.31
N ARG A 158 6.41 10.74 5.38
CA ARG A 158 5.89 10.04 4.20
C ARG A 158 5.18 11.01 3.23
N ALA A 159 4.35 11.89 3.77
CA ALA A 159 3.66 12.91 2.98
C ALA A 159 4.62 13.89 2.31
N LEU A 160 5.70 14.31 3.02
CA LEU A 160 6.73 15.18 2.49
C LEU A 160 7.49 14.50 1.34
N SER A 161 8.00 13.28 1.59
CA SER A 161 8.71 12.50 0.57
C SER A 161 7.84 12.22 -0.66
N LEU A 162 6.55 11.94 -0.46
CA LEU A 162 5.59 11.77 -1.56
C LEU A 162 5.44 13.06 -2.37
N LEU A 163 5.32 14.22 -1.72
CA LEU A 163 5.20 15.50 -2.42
C LEU A 163 6.45 15.82 -3.24
N GLU A 164 7.63 15.53 -2.71
CA GLU A 164 8.90 15.68 -3.42
C GLU A 164 8.96 14.78 -4.66
N LEU A 165 8.55 13.52 -4.55
CA LEU A 165 8.49 12.60 -5.69
C LEU A 165 7.54 13.09 -6.78
N LEU A 166 6.33 13.51 -6.40
CA LEU A 166 5.32 13.98 -7.36
C LEU A 166 5.68 15.31 -8.05
N ASN A 167 6.56 16.12 -7.47
CA ASN A 167 7.02 17.36 -8.09
C ASN A 167 8.22 17.15 -9.03
N ASN A 168 8.89 15.98 -8.95
CA ASN A 168 10.05 15.66 -9.78
C ASN A 168 9.68 14.85 -11.04
N GLU A 169 8.43 14.46 -11.21
CA GLU A 169 7.87 13.86 -12.43
C GLU A 169 7.27 14.91 -13.36
#